data_ea773f2d154990adb5870ab8b1b83398
#
_entry.id   ea773f2d154990adb5870ab8b1b83398
#
_cell.length_a   1.000
_cell.length_b   1.000
_cell.length_c   1.000
_cell.angle_alpha   90.00
_cell.angle_beta   90.00
_cell.angle_gamma   90.00
#
_symmetry.space_group_name_H-M   'P 1'
#
loop_
_entity.id
_entity.type
_entity.pdbx_description
1 polymer ?
#
loop_
_entity_poly.entity_id
_entity_poly.type
_entity_poly.pdbx_seq_one_letter_code
_entity_poly.pdbx_strand_id
1 'polypeptide(L)'
;MEKKWWKESVVYQIYPKSFKDSNGDGVGDIRGIIQKLDYLKELGVNVLWISPMLESPQDDNGYDISDYRRIYEEYGTMEDYEELLCEAHKRSIRILMDLVVNHTSDEHNWFIESRKSKDNPYRDYYIWKDPVNGKEPNNWGGAFGGSAWEYDPQTQMYYLHLFSKKQPDLNWENEKVRQEVYDMMKFWCEKGIDGFRMDVISMISKDQRFPDGEMNNGLYGDFGPYSVHGPRVHEFLQEMNHEVLSKYDIMTVGETAGVTIEEAQKYAGEDRNELNMVFQFEHVESGCGDYGKWTTQKYDFKEFKNIMIKWQEKLQGKAWNSLFLGNHDQPRSVSRFGNDNPVYRETSAKMLATCIHMMQGTPYVYQGEELGMTNVYFDKLEDYRDIESINYFEEFTESGLMTPEHMMKCLMLRSRDNARTPMQWDAVSYTH
;
A
#
# COMPACT_ATOMS: atom_id res chain seq x y z
N MET A 1 -27.79 -10.70 -4.78
CA MET A 1 -26.40 -10.74 -4.30
C MET A 1 -26.34 -11.62 -3.06
N GLU A 2 -25.45 -12.57 -3.03
CA GLU A 2 -25.29 -13.41 -1.84
C GLU A 2 -24.80 -12.56 -0.67
N LYS A 3 -25.31 -12.88 0.56
CA LYS A 3 -24.89 -12.19 1.77
C LYS A 3 -23.48 -12.65 2.15
N LYS A 4 -22.52 -11.73 2.14
CA LYS A 4 -21.14 -11.95 2.54
C LYS A 4 -20.79 -10.98 3.68
N TRP A 5 -20.11 -11.45 4.73
CA TRP A 5 -19.83 -10.65 5.90
C TRP A 5 -19.02 -9.37 5.55
N TRP A 6 -18.08 -9.45 4.62
CA TRP A 6 -17.26 -8.33 4.21
C TRP A 6 -18.02 -7.24 3.42
N LYS A 7 -19.18 -7.56 2.81
CA LYS A 7 -20.06 -6.56 2.19
C LYS A 7 -20.82 -5.71 3.23
N GLU A 8 -20.90 -6.19 4.46
CA GLU A 8 -21.59 -5.50 5.58
C GLU A 8 -20.58 -4.92 6.59
N SER A 9 -19.30 -4.86 6.21
CA SER A 9 -18.23 -4.45 7.11
C SER A 9 -17.83 -3.00 6.93
N VAL A 10 -17.29 -2.43 8.01
CA VAL A 10 -16.55 -1.18 8.02
C VAL A 10 -15.11 -1.52 8.41
N VAL A 11 -14.17 -1.20 7.53
CA VAL A 11 -12.74 -1.46 7.76
C VAL A 11 -12.08 -0.20 8.31
N TYR A 12 -11.28 -0.36 9.35
CA TYR A 12 -10.43 0.71 9.88
C TYR A 12 -8.98 0.34 9.63
N GLN A 13 -8.23 1.21 8.96
CA GLN A 13 -6.81 1.01 8.73
C GLN A 13 -5.99 1.56 9.89
N ILE A 14 -5.14 0.72 10.45
CA ILE A 14 -4.14 1.07 11.45
C ILE A 14 -2.75 1.10 10.79
N TYR A 15 -2.04 2.20 10.98
CA TYR A 15 -0.61 2.34 10.72
C TYR A 15 0.13 2.20 12.05
N PRO A 16 0.69 1.02 12.37
CA PRO A 16 1.12 0.66 13.73
C PRO A 16 2.03 1.70 14.36
N LYS A 17 3.05 2.12 13.64
CA LYS A 17 4.12 3.03 14.12
C LYS A 17 3.60 4.33 14.74
N SER A 18 2.45 4.84 14.28
CA SER A 18 1.89 6.11 14.73
C SER A 18 0.49 5.98 15.36
N PHE A 19 0.01 4.76 15.61
CA PHE A 19 -1.32 4.56 16.17
C PHE A 19 -1.37 4.77 17.69
N LYS A 20 -0.69 3.95 18.46
CA LYS A 20 -0.64 4.06 19.93
C LYS A 20 0.60 3.37 20.47
N ASP A 21 1.45 4.17 21.08
CA ASP A 21 2.57 3.73 21.89
C ASP A 21 2.06 3.28 23.27
N SER A 22 2.38 2.07 23.68
CA SER A 22 1.95 1.50 24.96
C SER A 22 3.04 1.52 26.04
N ASN A 23 4.30 1.65 25.64
CA ASN A 23 5.47 1.49 26.51
C ASN A 23 6.27 2.79 26.70
N GLY A 24 5.99 3.85 25.89
CA GLY A 24 6.59 5.17 26.02
C GLY A 24 7.93 5.34 25.27
N ASP A 25 8.21 4.50 24.27
CA ASP A 25 9.43 4.57 23.47
C ASP A 25 9.33 5.49 22.24
N GLY A 26 8.13 5.99 21.94
CA GLY A 26 7.84 6.87 20.81
C GLY A 26 7.35 6.14 19.56
N VAL A 27 7.20 4.82 19.61
CA VAL A 27 6.71 3.98 18.50
C VAL A 27 5.42 3.30 18.90
N GLY A 28 4.41 3.33 18.05
CA GLY A 28 3.17 2.59 18.28
C GLY A 28 3.41 1.08 18.16
N ASP A 29 2.65 0.29 18.91
CA ASP A 29 2.88 -1.13 19.05
C ASP A 29 1.58 -1.96 19.13
N ILE A 30 1.70 -3.30 19.07
CA ILE A 30 0.57 -4.23 19.13
C ILE A 30 -0.20 -4.09 20.44
N ARG A 31 0.50 -3.88 21.56
CA ARG A 31 -0.14 -3.65 22.88
C ARG A 31 -0.98 -2.38 22.87
N GLY A 32 -0.52 -1.32 22.22
CA GLY A 32 -1.28 -0.09 22.00
C GLY A 32 -2.55 -0.33 21.18
N ILE A 33 -2.47 -1.15 20.13
CA ILE A 33 -3.66 -1.56 19.37
C ILE A 33 -4.66 -2.31 20.26
N ILE A 34 -4.21 -3.28 21.05
CA ILE A 34 -5.06 -4.03 21.98
C ILE A 34 -5.77 -3.07 22.96
N GLN A 35 -5.07 -2.08 23.50
CA GLN A 35 -5.64 -1.08 24.41
C GLN A 35 -6.77 -0.25 23.78
N LYS A 36 -6.82 -0.15 22.45
CA LYS A 36 -7.79 0.67 21.72
C LYS A 36 -8.91 -0.13 21.05
N LEU A 37 -8.96 -1.45 21.22
CA LEU A 37 -10.00 -2.29 20.60
C LEU A 37 -11.42 -1.91 21.04
N ASP A 38 -11.60 -1.52 22.30
CA ASP A 38 -12.92 -1.09 22.80
C ASP A 38 -13.36 0.23 22.15
N TYR A 39 -12.44 1.19 21.97
CA TYR A 39 -12.68 2.42 21.21
C TYR A 39 -13.12 2.12 19.78
N LEU A 40 -12.41 1.24 19.09
CA LEU A 40 -12.71 0.84 17.71
C LEU A 40 -14.06 0.12 17.63
N LYS A 41 -14.38 -0.69 18.61
CA LYS A 41 -15.70 -1.35 18.71
C LYS A 41 -16.83 -0.34 18.91
N GLU A 42 -16.64 0.66 19.78
CA GLU A 42 -17.62 1.73 20.04
C GLU A 42 -17.80 2.62 18.81
N LEU A 43 -16.72 2.87 18.05
CA LEU A 43 -16.77 3.59 16.76
C LEU A 43 -17.62 2.85 15.72
N GLY A 44 -17.86 1.55 15.91
CA GLY A 44 -18.66 0.73 14.98
C GLY A 44 -17.84 -0.02 13.93
N VAL A 45 -16.51 -0.05 14.08
CA VAL A 45 -15.60 -0.82 13.24
C VAL A 45 -15.73 -2.31 13.54
N ASN A 46 -15.69 -3.13 12.52
CA ASN A 46 -15.72 -4.59 12.66
C ASN A 46 -14.63 -5.32 11.89
N VAL A 47 -13.77 -4.59 11.19
CA VAL A 47 -12.56 -5.13 10.54
C VAL A 47 -11.41 -4.15 10.74
N LEU A 48 -10.23 -4.63 11.11
CA LEU A 48 -8.99 -3.87 11.14
C LEU A 48 -8.09 -4.33 10.02
N TRP A 49 -7.70 -3.43 9.15
CA TRP A 49 -6.55 -3.60 8.27
C TRP A 49 -5.34 -3.01 8.97
N ILE A 50 -4.35 -3.83 9.26
CA ILE A 50 -3.12 -3.38 9.91
C ILE A 50 -2.01 -3.37 8.86
N SER A 51 -1.41 -2.20 8.63
CA SER A 51 -0.23 -2.04 7.77
C SER A 51 0.91 -2.95 8.28
N PRO A 52 1.94 -3.26 7.46
CA PRO A 52 2.87 -4.36 7.75
C PRO A 52 3.43 -4.33 9.17
N MET A 53 3.34 -5.46 9.87
CA MET A 53 3.91 -5.67 11.21
C MET A 53 5.00 -6.75 11.22
N LEU A 54 5.37 -7.25 10.04
CA LEU A 54 6.38 -8.29 9.91
C LEU A 54 7.80 -7.73 10.02
N GLU A 55 8.76 -8.61 10.26
CA GLU A 55 10.18 -8.24 10.36
C GLU A 55 10.65 -7.47 9.14
N SER A 56 11.25 -6.30 9.36
CA SER A 56 11.62 -5.36 8.30
C SER A 56 12.72 -4.42 8.77
N PRO A 57 13.71 -4.08 7.92
CA PRO A 57 14.67 -3.01 8.19
C PRO A 57 14.05 -1.60 8.20
N GLN A 58 12.78 -1.46 7.82
CA GLN A 58 12.03 -0.20 7.83
C GLN A 58 12.50 0.86 6.81
N ASP A 59 13.11 0.44 5.71
CA ASP A 59 13.48 1.35 4.61
C ASP A 59 12.24 2.01 4.00
N ASP A 60 11.17 1.24 3.84
CA ASP A 60 9.84 1.72 3.44
C ASP A 60 8.77 1.40 4.52
N ASN A 61 9.10 1.66 5.79
CA ASN A 61 8.18 1.59 6.92
C ASN A 61 7.39 0.26 7.01
N GLY A 62 8.07 -0.86 6.79
CA GLY A 62 7.51 -2.21 6.92
C GLY A 62 7.15 -2.87 5.58
N TYR A 63 7.08 -2.13 4.48
CA TYR A 63 6.84 -2.69 3.15
C TYR A 63 8.10 -3.34 2.52
N ASP A 64 9.22 -3.32 3.21
CA ASP A 64 10.48 -4.03 2.91
C ASP A 64 10.63 -5.22 3.87
N ILE A 65 9.87 -6.31 3.64
CA ILE A 65 9.80 -7.46 4.55
C ILE A 65 11.04 -8.32 4.42
N SER A 66 11.73 -8.57 5.56
CA SER A 66 12.90 -9.44 5.66
C SER A 66 12.60 -10.85 6.19
N ASP A 67 11.48 -11.05 6.90
CA ASP A 67 10.98 -12.37 7.32
C ASP A 67 9.45 -12.36 7.40
N TYR A 68 8.80 -13.20 6.59
CA TYR A 68 7.33 -13.29 6.51
C TYR A 68 6.67 -14.00 7.70
N ARG A 69 7.43 -14.59 8.62
CA ARG A 69 6.89 -15.40 9.74
C ARG A 69 7.29 -14.85 11.11
N ARG A 70 7.90 -13.67 11.16
CA ARG A 70 8.27 -12.99 12.39
C ARG A 70 7.58 -11.63 12.48
N ILE A 71 7.20 -11.25 13.69
CA ILE A 71 6.74 -9.89 14.00
C ILE A 71 7.97 -9.00 14.20
N TYR A 72 7.89 -7.76 13.72
CA TYR A 72 8.93 -6.76 13.93
C TYR A 72 9.08 -6.43 15.41
N GLU A 73 10.30 -6.51 15.92
CA GLU A 73 10.60 -6.47 17.35
C GLU A 73 10.07 -5.20 18.06
N GLU A 74 10.16 -4.03 17.39
CA GLU A 74 9.64 -2.78 17.98
C GLU A 74 8.10 -2.77 18.11
N TYR A 75 7.39 -3.57 17.31
CA TYR A 75 5.93 -3.65 17.41
C TYR A 75 5.46 -4.70 18.42
N GLY A 76 6.32 -5.64 18.79
CA GLY A 76 6.01 -6.69 19.77
C GLY A 76 6.47 -8.08 19.34
N THR A 77 5.84 -9.08 19.92
CA THR A 77 6.17 -10.50 19.70
C THR A 77 5.04 -11.23 18.95
N MET A 78 5.30 -12.48 18.56
CA MET A 78 4.25 -13.35 18.01
C MET A 78 3.13 -13.62 19.02
N GLU A 79 3.47 -13.73 20.30
CA GLU A 79 2.51 -13.88 21.39
C GLU A 79 1.60 -12.65 21.52
N ASP A 80 2.16 -11.44 21.37
CA ASP A 80 1.38 -10.20 21.36
C ASP A 80 0.42 -10.16 20.17
N TYR A 81 0.86 -10.63 19.01
CA TYR A 81 0.00 -10.72 17.83
C TYR A 81 -1.14 -11.73 18.00
N GLU A 82 -0.84 -12.91 18.54
CA GLU A 82 -1.86 -13.92 18.84
C GLU A 82 -2.86 -13.42 19.90
N GLU A 83 -2.40 -12.64 20.89
CA GLU A 83 -3.29 -11.96 21.83
C GLU A 83 -4.16 -10.92 21.14
N LEU A 84 -3.60 -10.12 20.21
CA LEU A 84 -4.37 -9.16 19.42
C LEU A 84 -5.50 -9.85 18.63
N LEU A 85 -5.21 -10.96 17.95
CA LEU A 85 -6.22 -11.76 17.24
C LEU A 85 -7.33 -12.23 18.20
N CYS A 86 -6.94 -12.81 19.33
CA CYS A 86 -7.89 -13.30 20.32
C CYS A 86 -8.78 -12.18 20.88
N GLU A 87 -8.20 -11.04 21.27
CA GLU A 87 -8.94 -9.91 21.84
C GLU A 87 -9.81 -9.18 20.82
N ALA A 88 -9.39 -9.09 19.56
CA ALA A 88 -10.20 -8.56 18.47
C ALA A 88 -11.42 -9.47 18.20
N HIS A 89 -11.22 -10.78 18.10
CA HIS A 89 -12.29 -11.73 17.85
C HIS A 89 -13.31 -11.79 19.00
N LYS A 90 -12.90 -11.68 20.26
CA LYS A 90 -13.83 -11.55 21.41
C LYS A 90 -14.78 -10.35 21.26
N ARG A 91 -14.34 -9.31 20.57
CA ARG A 91 -15.11 -8.10 20.28
C ARG A 91 -15.86 -8.16 18.95
N SER A 92 -15.81 -9.30 18.24
CA SER A 92 -16.32 -9.46 16.87
C SER A 92 -15.68 -8.47 15.90
N ILE A 93 -14.40 -8.20 16.08
CA ILE A 93 -13.53 -7.44 15.17
C ILE A 93 -12.62 -8.44 14.47
N ARG A 94 -12.56 -8.37 13.14
CA ARG A 94 -11.74 -9.21 12.28
C ARG A 94 -10.42 -8.50 11.93
N ILE A 95 -9.39 -9.27 11.59
CA ILE A 95 -8.06 -8.73 11.28
C ILE A 95 -7.68 -9.06 9.83
N LEU A 96 -7.39 -8.03 9.03
CA LEU A 96 -6.73 -8.15 7.74
C LEU A 96 -5.23 -7.85 7.90
N MET A 97 -4.42 -8.78 7.43
CA MET A 97 -2.98 -8.59 7.33
C MET A 97 -2.61 -7.93 5.99
N ASP A 98 -1.61 -7.07 6.01
CA ASP A 98 -1.02 -6.54 4.77
C ASP A 98 -0.11 -7.61 4.14
N LEU A 99 -0.37 -7.97 2.89
CA LEU A 99 0.36 -8.99 2.13
C LEU A 99 1.24 -8.32 1.09
N VAL A 100 2.52 -8.23 1.36
CA VAL A 100 3.53 -7.61 0.49
C VAL A 100 4.29 -8.72 -0.23
N VAL A 101 3.95 -8.99 -1.49
CA VAL A 101 4.49 -10.13 -2.24
C VAL A 101 4.93 -9.77 -3.67
N ASN A 102 4.93 -8.49 -4.03
CA ASN A 102 5.58 -8.04 -5.25
C ASN A 102 7.11 -8.03 -5.10
N HIS A 103 7.60 -7.70 -3.91
CA HIS A 103 9.02 -7.56 -3.58
C HIS A 103 9.27 -8.00 -2.12
N THR A 104 10.52 -8.11 -1.74
CA THR A 104 10.96 -8.29 -0.35
C THR A 104 11.98 -7.23 0.02
N SER A 105 12.42 -7.19 1.27
CA SER A 105 13.66 -6.51 1.62
C SER A 105 14.87 -7.13 0.91
N ASP A 106 15.90 -6.34 0.62
CA ASP A 106 17.21 -6.84 0.22
C ASP A 106 17.95 -7.60 1.36
N GLU A 107 17.43 -7.48 2.58
CA GLU A 107 17.87 -8.23 3.76
C GLU A 107 17.08 -9.55 3.96
N HIS A 108 16.10 -9.84 3.11
CA HIS A 108 15.41 -11.14 3.13
C HIS A 108 16.38 -12.25 2.74
N ASN A 109 16.33 -13.39 3.45
CA ASN A 109 17.25 -14.49 3.21
C ASN A 109 17.25 -14.98 1.75
N TRP A 110 16.11 -14.96 1.07
CA TRP A 110 16.03 -15.33 -0.34
C TRP A 110 16.89 -14.41 -1.22
N PHE A 111 16.89 -13.10 -0.95
CA PHE A 111 17.71 -12.16 -1.73
C PHE A 111 19.19 -12.26 -1.38
N ILE A 112 19.52 -12.39 -0.10
CA ILE A 112 20.90 -12.62 0.35
C ILE A 112 21.50 -13.85 -0.34
N GLU A 113 20.74 -14.94 -0.43
CA GLU A 113 21.16 -16.14 -1.15
C GLU A 113 21.23 -15.90 -2.66
N SER A 114 20.19 -15.29 -3.25
CA SER A 114 20.08 -15.00 -4.68
C SER A 114 21.29 -14.24 -5.25
N ARG A 115 21.83 -13.28 -4.51
CA ARG A 115 22.96 -12.46 -4.95
C ARG A 115 24.33 -13.09 -4.74
N LYS A 116 24.45 -14.27 -4.09
CA LYS A 116 25.74 -14.94 -3.85
C LYS A 116 26.39 -15.44 -5.15
N SER A 117 25.61 -15.99 -6.07
CA SER A 117 26.10 -16.43 -7.38
C SER A 117 24.97 -16.60 -8.39
N LYS A 118 25.31 -16.63 -9.68
CA LYS A 118 24.35 -16.87 -10.77
C LYS A 118 23.72 -18.27 -10.74
N ASP A 119 24.39 -19.23 -10.10
CA ASP A 119 23.94 -20.63 -10.02
C ASP A 119 23.27 -20.96 -8.66
N ASN A 120 23.04 -19.97 -7.81
CA ASN A 120 22.40 -20.18 -6.52
C ASN A 120 20.93 -20.63 -6.72
N PRO A 121 20.42 -21.60 -5.93
CA PRO A 121 19.01 -22.07 -6.04
C PRO A 121 17.96 -20.98 -5.89
N TYR A 122 18.27 -19.88 -5.21
CA TYR A 122 17.41 -18.72 -5.04
C TYR A 122 17.59 -17.65 -6.13
N ARG A 123 18.51 -17.87 -7.11
CA ARG A 123 18.80 -16.83 -8.12
C ARG A 123 17.52 -16.35 -8.81
N ASP A 124 16.72 -17.28 -9.29
CA ASP A 124 15.49 -17.00 -10.04
C ASP A 124 14.29 -16.62 -9.15
N TYR A 125 14.49 -16.45 -7.84
CA TYR A 125 13.44 -15.89 -6.97
C TYR A 125 13.21 -14.41 -7.24
N TYR A 126 14.22 -13.72 -7.81
CA TYR A 126 14.18 -12.30 -8.15
C TYR A 126 14.45 -12.09 -9.64
N ILE A 127 14.10 -10.91 -10.12
CA ILE A 127 14.27 -10.55 -11.52
C ILE A 127 15.67 -9.98 -11.74
N TRP A 128 16.54 -10.78 -12.33
CA TRP A 128 17.91 -10.42 -12.67
C TRP A 128 18.09 -10.33 -14.20
N LYS A 129 18.84 -9.31 -14.66
CA LYS A 129 19.16 -9.12 -16.07
C LYS A 129 20.64 -8.78 -16.26
N ASP A 130 21.22 -9.25 -17.36
CA ASP A 130 22.57 -8.82 -17.76
C ASP A 130 22.54 -7.35 -18.22
N PRO A 131 23.68 -6.62 -18.07
CA PRO A 131 23.81 -5.28 -18.63
C PRO A 131 23.58 -5.26 -20.13
N VAL A 132 22.86 -4.25 -20.63
CA VAL A 132 22.69 -3.99 -22.05
C VAL A 132 23.65 -2.86 -22.46
N ASN A 133 24.65 -3.16 -23.28
CA ASN A 133 25.71 -2.21 -23.66
C ASN A 133 26.43 -1.57 -22.46
N GLY A 134 26.58 -2.31 -21.36
CA GLY A 134 27.22 -1.85 -20.12
C GLY A 134 26.37 -0.91 -19.27
N LYS A 135 25.07 -0.82 -19.53
CA LYS A 135 24.08 -0.02 -18.82
C LYS A 135 22.92 -0.89 -18.31
N GLU A 136 21.94 -0.24 -17.72
CA GLU A 136 20.69 -0.85 -17.28
C GLU A 136 20.00 -1.62 -18.42
N PRO A 137 19.23 -2.67 -18.07
CA PRO A 137 18.50 -3.49 -19.07
C PRO A 137 17.50 -2.70 -19.92
N ASN A 138 16.88 -1.68 -19.36
CA ASN A 138 15.98 -0.74 -20.03
C ASN A 138 15.98 0.60 -19.27
N ASN A 139 15.14 1.54 -19.70
CA ASN A 139 15.10 2.90 -19.19
C ASN A 139 14.07 3.12 -18.05
N TRP A 140 13.50 2.09 -17.42
CA TRP A 140 12.44 2.25 -16.43
C TRP A 140 12.90 3.06 -15.21
N GLY A 141 12.05 4.00 -14.79
CA GLY A 141 12.18 4.66 -13.49
C GLY A 141 11.47 3.89 -12.38
N GLY A 142 11.92 4.06 -11.15
CA GLY A 142 11.24 3.51 -9.97
C GLY A 142 10.09 4.40 -9.50
N ALA A 143 9.15 3.81 -8.75
CA ALA A 143 8.01 4.54 -8.16
C ALA A 143 8.45 5.58 -7.10
N PHE A 144 9.62 5.40 -6.52
CA PHE A 144 10.23 6.33 -5.55
C PHE A 144 11.37 7.16 -6.13
N GLY A 145 11.37 7.38 -7.46
CA GLY A 145 12.43 8.08 -8.18
C GLY A 145 13.62 7.20 -8.54
N GLY A 146 14.51 7.70 -9.38
CA GLY A 146 15.70 6.99 -9.84
C GLY A 146 15.40 5.88 -10.85
N SER A 147 16.45 5.10 -11.19
CA SER A 147 16.33 3.91 -12.03
C SER A 147 15.59 2.80 -11.30
N ALA A 148 14.79 1.99 -12.02
CA ALA A 148 14.21 0.76 -11.49
C ALA A 148 15.21 -0.42 -11.44
N TRP A 149 16.46 -0.21 -11.78
CA TRP A 149 17.49 -1.23 -11.86
C TRP A 149 18.70 -0.86 -11.01
N GLU A 150 19.13 -1.77 -10.12
CA GLU A 150 20.35 -1.60 -9.33
C GLU A 150 21.40 -2.64 -9.73
N TYR A 151 22.64 -2.17 -9.92
CA TYR A 151 23.76 -3.02 -10.32
C TYR A 151 24.37 -3.76 -9.12
N ASP A 152 24.43 -5.09 -9.23
CA ASP A 152 25.15 -5.93 -8.26
C ASP A 152 26.58 -6.23 -8.75
N PRO A 153 27.61 -5.65 -8.12
CA PRO A 153 29.00 -5.86 -8.54
C PRO A 153 29.48 -7.30 -8.31
N GLN A 154 28.85 -8.05 -7.40
CA GLN A 154 29.25 -9.42 -7.10
C GLN A 154 28.93 -10.37 -8.26
N THR A 155 27.77 -10.25 -8.86
CA THR A 155 27.33 -11.09 -9.98
C THR A 155 27.41 -10.39 -11.34
N GLN A 156 27.71 -9.10 -11.35
CA GLN A 156 27.80 -8.25 -12.54
C GLN A 156 26.48 -8.26 -13.35
N MET A 157 25.36 -8.22 -12.64
CA MET A 157 24.01 -8.14 -13.22
C MET A 157 23.22 -7.04 -12.52
N TYR A 158 22.09 -6.65 -13.12
CA TYR A 158 21.11 -5.77 -12.50
C TYR A 158 19.96 -6.58 -11.92
N TYR A 159 19.42 -6.17 -10.77
CA TYR A 159 18.11 -6.62 -10.30
C TYR A 159 17.07 -5.52 -10.43
N LEU A 160 15.83 -5.95 -10.66
CA LEU A 160 14.68 -5.05 -10.72
C LEU A 160 14.24 -4.66 -9.33
N HIS A 161 13.93 -3.38 -9.13
CA HIS A 161 13.23 -2.84 -7.97
C HIS A 161 12.30 -1.72 -8.41
N LEU A 162 11.00 -1.96 -8.43
CA LEU A 162 10.04 -0.93 -8.85
C LEU A 162 9.84 0.17 -7.79
N PHE A 163 10.28 -0.07 -6.54
CA PHE A 163 10.24 0.86 -5.40
C PHE A 163 11.66 1.22 -4.95
N SER A 164 11.96 1.14 -3.66
CA SER A 164 13.34 1.35 -3.19
C SER A 164 14.29 0.30 -3.75
N LYS A 165 15.56 0.66 -3.96
CA LYS A 165 16.63 -0.30 -4.28
C LYS A 165 16.81 -1.38 -3.21
N LYS A 166 16.28 -1.17 -2.00
CA LYS A 166 16.21 -2.16 -0.93
C LYS A 166 14.96 -3.06 -1.01
N GLN A 167 14.15 -2.92 -2.07
CA GLN A 167 12.94 -3.71 -2.30
C GLN A 167 13.01 -4.46 -3.64
N PRO A 168 13.89 -5.47 -3.78
CA PRO A 168 14.04 -6.25 -5.01
C PRO A 168 12.74 -6.99 -5.36
N ASP A 169 12.34 -6.91 -6.63
CA ASP A 169 11.11 -7.51 -7.14
C ASP A 169 11.20 -9.03 -7.28
N LEU A 170 10.21 -9.73 -6.73
CA LEU A 170 10.07 -11.18 -6.85
C LEU A 170 9.71 -11.62 -8.26
N ASN A 171 10.25 -12.75 -8.68
CA ASN A 171 9.96 -13.37 -9.96
C ASN A 171 8.78 -14.35 -9.86
N TRP A 172 7.56 -13.84 -10.06
CA TRP A 172 6.33 -14.67 -10.03
C TRP A 172 6.22 -15.68 -11.17
N GLU A 173 7.05 -15.61 -12.22
CA GLU A 173 7.15 -16.66 -13.21
C GLU A 173 7.72 -17.97 -12.58
N ASN A 174 8.49 -17.84 -11.51
CA ASN A 174 9.04 -18.99 -10.78
C ASN A 174 7.98 -19.62 -9.86
N GLU A 175 7.60 -20.86 -10.16
CA GLU A 175 6.62 -21.62 -9.37
C GLU A 175 7.03 -21.76 -7.89
N LYS A 176 8.34 -21.87 -7.60
CA LYS A 176 8.80 -21.98 -6.21
C LYS A 176 8.49 -20.71 -5.39
N VAL A 177 8.63 -19.53 -6.00
CA VAL A 177 8.26 -18.27 -5.36
C VAL A 177 6.76 -18.29 -5.03
N ARG A 178 5.91 -18.70 -5.97
CA ARG A 178 4.46 -18.78 -5.73
C ARG A 178 4.12 -19.75 -4.60
N GLN A 179 4.75 -20.92 -4.54
CA GLN A 179 4.53 -21.89 -3.47
C GLN A 179 4.96 -21.36 -2.10
N GLU A 180 6.12 -20.70 -2.00
CA GLU A 180 6.57 -20.07 -0.76
C GLU A 180 5.58 -19.00 -0.27
N VAL A 181 5.04 -18.19 -1.19
CA VAL A 181 4.00 -17.19 -0.88
C VAL A 181 2.73 -17.89 -0.39
N TYR A 182 2.25 -18.95 -1.07
CA TYR A 182 1.05 -19.66 -0.65
C TYR A 182 1.22 -20.36 0.71
N ASP A 183 2.38 -20.91 0.99
CA ASP A 183 2.67 -21.53 2.28
C ASP A 183 2.78 -20.51 3.41
N MET A 184 3.29 -19.31 3.13
CA MET A 184 3.26 -18.19 4.07
C MET A 184 1.82 -17.72 4.32
N MET A 185 1.00 -17.58 3.28
CA MET A 185 -0.41 -17.19 3.43
C MET A 185 -1.20 -18.21 4.24
N LYS A 186 -1.02 -19.50 4.00
CA LYS A 186 -1.63 -20.59 4.79
C LYS A 186 -1.24 -20.51 6.26
N PHE A 187 0.06 -20.28 6.54
CA PHE A 187 0.54 -20.11 7.92
C PHE A 187 -0.23 -19.02 8.69
N TRP A 188 -0.46 -17.86 8.05
CA TRP A 188 -1.21 -16.78 8.69
C TRP A 188 -2.71 -17.07 8.79
N CYS A 189 -3.32 -17.70 7.77
CA CYS A 189 -4.71 -18.16 7.84
C CYS A 189 -4.91 -19.17 8.99
N GLU A 190 -3.97 -20.10 9.20
CA GLU A 190 -4.00 -21.09 10.28
C GLU A 190 -3.81 -20.44 11.66
N LYS A 191 -3.14 -19.28 11.76
CA LYS A 191 -3.09 -18.48 12.97
C LYS A 191 -4.40 -17.74 13.25
N GLY A 192 -5.31 -17.67 12.29
CA GLY A 192 -6.67 -17.13 12.49
C GLY A 192 -6.88 -15.70 12.00
N ILE A 193 -6.06 -15.20 11.08
CA ILE A 193 -6.37 -13.93 10.40
C ILE A 193 -7.64 -14.08 9.55
N ASP A 194 -8.34 -12.98 9.31
CA ASP A 194 -9.59 -12.96 8.58
C ASP A 194 -9.43 -12.47 7.14
N GLY A 195 -8.21 -12.30 6.66
CA GLY A 195 -7.94 -11.96 5.27
C GLY A 195 -6.70 -11.12 5.04
N PHE A 196 -6.62 -10.62 3.79
CA PHE A 196 -5.46 -9.88 3.31
C PHE A 196 -5.84 -8.59 2.60
N ARG A 197 -5.14 -7.51 2.91
CA ARG A 197 -4.94 -6.41 1.98
C ARG A 197 -3.66 -6.72 1.20
N MET A 198 -3.74 -6.70 -0.11
CA MET A 198 -2.65 -7.16 -0.98
C MET A 198 -1.96 -5.96 -1.62
N ASP A 199 -0.75 -5.70 -1.16
CA ASP A 199 0.10 -4.61 -1.58
C ASP A 199 0.47 -4.73 -3.05
N VAL A 200 0.28 -3.67 -3.82
CA VAL A 200 0.56 -3.55 -5.26
C VAL A 200 0.37 -4.85 -6.07
N ILE A 201 -0.68 -5.60 -5.74
CA ILE A 201 -0.91 -6.95 -6.28
C ILE A 201 -1.07 -6.97 -7.80
N SER A 202 -1.42 -5.84 -8.41
CA SER A 202 -1.47 -5.70 -9.87
C SER A 202 -0.10 -5.74 -10.54
N MET A 203 0.98 -5.65 -9.78
CA MET A 203 2.35 -5.57 -10.28
C MET A 203 3.11 -6.90 -10.22
N ILE A 204 2.53 -7.99 -9.71
CA ILE A 204 3.24 -9.27 -9.58
C ILE A 204 3.60 -9.93 -10.91
N SER A 205 2.93 -9.58 -12.00
CA SER A 205 3.23 -10.06 -13.36
C SER A 205 3.84 -8.95 -14.21
N LYS A 206 5.01 -9.22 -14.81
CA LYS A 206 5.71 -8.28 -15.68
C LYS A 206 5.81 -8.82 -17.11
N ASP A 207 5.89 -7.92 -18.09
CA ASP A 207 6.24 -8.30 -19.45
C ASP A 207 7.69 -8.80 -19.50
N GLN A 208 7.89 -10.07 -19.76
CA GLN A 208 9.21 -10.73 -19.71
C GLN A 208 10.21 -10.26 -20.76
N ARG A 209 9.77 -9.44 -21.73
CA ARG A 209 10.63 -8.80 -22.73
C ARG A 209 11.36 -7.60 -22.16
N PHE A 210 10.83 -6.96 -21.10
CA PHE A 210 11.37 -5.76 -20.46
C PHE A 210 11.72 -4.65 -21.47
N PRO A 211 10.79 -4.22 -22.34
CA PRO A 211 11.08 -3.19 -23.33
C PRO A 211 11.29 -1.82 -22.67
N ASP A 212 11.88 -0.88 -23.38
CA ASP A 212 11.95 0.51 -22.93
C ASP A 212 10.55 1.09 -22.73
N GLY A 213 10.37 1.88 -21.67
CA GLY A 213 9.17 2.64 -21.40
C GLY A 213 9.15 3.99 -22.16
N GLU A 214 7.96 4.54 -22.39
CA GLU A 214 7.80 5.86 -22.94
C GLU A 214 8.26 6.93 -21.95
N MET A 215 9.00 7.94 -22.44
CA MET A 215 9.49 9.04 -21.61
C MET A 215 8.37 10.07 -21.40
N ASN A 216 7.79 10.11 -20.22
CA ASN A 216 6.71 11.03 -19.88
C ASN A 216 7.21 12.16 -18.97
N ASN A 217 7.74 13.24 -19.54
CA ASN A 217 8.14 14.47 -18.84
C ASN A 217 9.11 14.29 -17.65
N GLY A 218 9.65 13.10 -17.48
CA GLY A 218 10.58 12.72 -16.42
C GLY A 218 11.98 12.36 -16.95
N LEU A 219 12.78 11.84 -16.07
CA LEU A 219 14.17 11.43 -16.37
C LEU A 219 14.24 9.99 -16.88
N TYR A 220 13.20 9.22 -16.66
CA TYR A 220 13.12 7.78 -16.93
C TYR A 220 11.90 7.40 -17.76
N GLY A 221 11.87 6.19 -18.26
CA GLY A 221 10.74 5.60 -18.95
C GLY A 221 9.68 5.05 -18.00
N ASP A 222 8.43 5.08 -18.45
CA ASP A 222 7.30 4.54 -17.69
C ASP A 222 7.30 3.00 -17.70
N PHE A 223 7.36 2.39 -16.52
CA PHE A 223 7.23 0.94 -16.35
C PHE A 223 5.78 0.46 -16.32
N GLY A 224 4.82 1.36 -16.09
CA GLY A 224 3.42 1.03 -15.87
C GLY A 224 2.82 0.08 -16.92
N PRO A 225 2.90 0.38 -18.21
CA PRO A 225 2.34 -0.47 -19.28
C PRO A 225 2.89 -1.91 -19.31
N TYR A 226 4.01 -2.17 -18.66
CA TYR A 226 4.72 -3.46 -18.71
C TYR A 226 4.77 -4.20 -17.37
N SER A 227 4.39 -3.54 -16.28
CA SER A 227 4.45 -4.10 -14.93
C SER A 227 3.14 -4.00 -14.16
N VAL A 228 2.19 -3.16 -14.61
CA VAL A 228 0.87 -3.03 -13.98
C VAL A 228 -0.14 -3.79 -14.83
N HIS A 229 -0.96 -4.64 -14.19
CA HIS A 229 -1.90 -5.54 -14.89
C HIS A 229 -1.22 -6.43 -15.94
N GLY A 230 -0.02 -6.94 -15.60
CA GLY A 230 0.81 -7.72 -16.52
C GLY A 230 0.14 -8.99 -17.05
N PRO A 231 0.71 -9.63 -18.08
CA PRO A 231 0.00 -10.60 -18.91
C PRO A 231 -0.50 -11.85 -18.18
N ARG A 232 0.08 -12.21 -17.04
CA ARG A 232 -0.29 -13.41 -16.27
C ARG A 232 -0.88 -13.09 -14.89
N VAL A 233 -1.17 -11.83 -14.57
CA VAL A 233 -1.64 -11.44 -13.22
C VAL A 233 -2.90 -12.21 -12.82
N HIS A 234 -3.88 -12.33 -13.69
CA HIS A 234 -5.12 -13.06 -13.42
C HIS A 234 -4.90 -14.56 -13.26
N GLU A 235 -3.97 -15.15 -14.03
CA GLU A 235 -3.57 -16.54 -13.86
C GLU A 235 -2.99 -16.79 -12.46
N PHE A 236 -2.07 -15.94 -12.02
CA PHE A 236 -1.47 -16.04 -10.69
C PHE A 236 -2.48 -15.83 -9.56
N LEU A 237 -3.43 -14.91 -9.73
CA LEU A 237 -4.48 -14.68 -8.73
C LEU A 237 -5.49 -15.84 -8.67
N GLN A 238 -5.82 -16.46 -9.80
CA GLN A 238 -6.68 -17.65 -9.82
C GLN A 238 -5.96 -18.85 -9.20
N GLU A 239 -4.65 -19.02 -9.44
CA GLU A 239 -3.82 -20.02 -8.77
C GLU A 239 -3.80 -19.78 -7.25
N MET A 240 -3.55 -18.54 -6.81
CA MET A 240 -3.60 -18.14 -5.40
C MET A 240 -4.97 -18.42 -4.76
N ASN A 241 -6.04 -18.13 -5.47
CA ASN A 241 -7.40 -18.41 -5.00
C ASN A 241 -7.61 -19.90 -4.81
N HIS A 242 -7.25 -20.72 -5.81
CA HIS A 242 -7.34 -22.16 -5.74
C HIS A 242 -6.49 -22.75 -4.61
N GLU A 243 -5.24 -22.28 -4.45
CA GLU A 243 -4.30 -22.80 -3.47
C GLU A 243 -4.57 -22.35 -2.04
N VAL A 244 -5.12 -21.14 -1.86
CA VAL A 244 -5.30 -20.54 -0.53
C VAL A 244 -6.68 -19.98 -0.33
N LEU A 245 -7.08 -18.93 -1.08
CA LEU A 245 -8.17 -18.04 -0.68
C LEU A 245 -9.52 -18.75 -0.59
N SER A 246 -9.80 -19.70 -1.51
CA SER A 246 -11.04 -20.48 -1.52
C SER A 246 -11.16 -21.49 -0.37
N LYS A 247 -10.08 -21.74 0.38
CA LYS A 247 -10.03 -22.72 1.47
C LYS A 247 -10.40 -22.14 2.83
N TYR A 248 -10.52 -20.83 2.93
CA TYR A 248 -10.78 -20.10 4.18
C TYR A 248 -11.92 -19.08 3.98
N ASP A 249 -12.69 -18.80 5.05
CA ASP A 249 -13.70 -17.71 5.05
C ASP A 249 -13.03 -16.37 5.33
N ILE A 250 -12.30 -15.87 4.36
CA ILE A 250 -11.49 -14.65 4.47
C ILE A 250 -11.92 -13.59 3.46
N MET A 251 -11.54 -12.34 3.74
CA MET A 251 -11.70 -11.20 2.87
C MET A 251 -10.39 -10.82 2.19
N THR A 252 -10.47 -10.44 0.91
CA THR A 252 -9.30 -9.91 0.18
C THR A 252 -9.62 -8.58 -0.48
N VAL A 253 -8.69 -7.64 -0.38
CA VAL A 253 -8.72 -6.39 -1.12
C VAL A 253 -7.35 -6.15 -1.76
N GLY A 254 -7.32 -5.98 -3.07
CA GLY A 254 -6.10 -5.74 -3.84
C GLY A 254 -5.84 -4.25 -4.04
N GLU A 255 -4.60 -3.83 -3.84
CA GLU A 255 -4.14 -2.53 -4.31
C GLU A 255 -3.81 -2.61 -5.80
N THR A 256 -4.53 -1.80 -6.61
CA THR A 256 -4.47 -1.88 -8.07
C THR A 256 -4.40 -0.47 -8.67
N ALA A 257 -3.21 0.16 -8.61
CA ALA A 257 -2.99 1.45 -9.22
C ALA A 257 -3.32 1.41 -10.74
N GLY A 258 -3.92 2.47 -11.25
CA GLY A 258 -4.28 2.57 -12.67
C GLY A 258 -5.39 1.61 -13.13
N VAL A 259 -6.09 0.92 -12.23
CA VAL A 259 -7.15 -0.04 -12.59
C VAL A 259 -8.32 0.64 -13.28
N THR A 260 -8.73 0.10 -14.42
CA THR A 260 -9.97 0.48 -15.10
C THR A 260 -11.17 -0.29 -14.52
N ILE A 261 -12.37 0.16 -14.87
CA ILE A 261 -13.60 -0.56 -14.49
C ILE A 261 -13.60 -2.00 -15.02
N GLU A 262 -13.15 -2.18 -16.25
CA GLU A 262 -13.09 -3.48 -16.92
C GLU A 262 -12.07 -4.39 -16.23
N GLU A 263 -10.90 -3.88 -15.85
CA GLU A 263 -9.90 -4.63 -15.09
C GLU A 263 -10.41 -4.95 -13.67
N ALA A 264 -11.04 -4.00 -12.97
CA ALA A 264 -11.61 -4.22 -11.65
C ALA A 264 -12.65 -5.36 -11.65
N GLN A 265 -13.46 -5.48 -12.72
CA GLN A 265 -14.38 -6.61 -12.90
C GLN A 265 -13.67 -7.95 -13.10
N LYS A 266 -12.46 -7.97 -13.68
CA LYS A 266 -11.66 -9.18 -13.78
C LYS A 266 -11.09 -9.59 -12.41
N TYR A 267 -10.55 -8.64 -11.65
CA TYR A 267 -10.03 -8.91 -10.30
C TYR A 267 -11.09 -9.33 -9.29
N ALA A 268 -12.27 -8.70 -9.33
CA ALA A 268 -13.25 -8.77 -8.24
C ALA A 268 -14.65 -9.23 -8.68
N GLY A 269 -14.84 -9.73 -9.91
CA GLY A 269 -16.08 -10.33 -10.34
C GLY A 269 -16.37 -11.63 -9.59
N GLU A 270 -17.65 -11.86 -9.21
CA GLU A 270 -18.02 -13.03 -8.39
C GLU A 270 -17.72 -14.39 -9.08
N ASP A 271 -17.64 -14.40 -10.40
CA ASP A 271 -17.34 -15.57 -11.24
C ASP A 271 -15.84 -15.75 -11.55
N ARG A 272 -15.00 -14.83 -11.11
CA ARG A 272 -13.59 -14.80 -11.48
C ARG A 272 -12.71 -15.70 -10.62
N ASN A 273 -13.10 -15.97 -9.36
CA ASN A 273 -12.30 -16.68 -8.39
C ASN A 273 -10.90 -16.07 -8.21
N GLU A 274 -10.86 -14.77 -8.00
CA GLU A 274 -9.65 -13.99 -7.72
C GLU A 274 -9.81 -13.28 -6.36
N LEU A 275 -10.07 -11.98 -6.33
CA LEU A 275 -10.20 -11.18 -5.11
C LEU A 275 -11.66 -10.84 -4.80
N ASN A 276 -11.94 -10.34 -3.58
CA ASN A 276 -13.29 -9.87 -3.24
C ASN A 276 -13.55 -8.42 -3.70
N MET A 277 -12.52 -7.58 -3.67
CA MET A 277 -12.57 -6.18 -4.12
C MET A 277 -11.18 -5.64 -4.41
N VAL A 278 -11.11 -4.47 -5.02
CA VAL A 278 -9.86 -3.76 -5.31
C VAL A 278 -9.96 -2.30 -4.94
N PHE A 279 -8.85 -1.69 -4.55
CA PHE A 279 -8.71 -0.24 -4.44
C PHE A 279 -8.45 0.37 -5.81
N GLN A 280 -9.32 1.28 -6.22
CA GLN A 280 -9.12 2.15 -7.37
C GLN A 280 -8.56 3.50 -6.94
N PHE A 281 -7.77 4.15 -7.78
CA PHE A 281 -7.03 5.35 -7.42
C PHE A 281 -7.47 6.61 -8.17
N GLU A 282 -8.35 6.52 -9.16
CA GLU A 282 -8.75 7.66 -10.00
C GLU A 282 -9.15 8.90 -9.18
N HIS A 283 -9.87 8.73 -8.07
CA HIS A 283 -10.33 9.86 -7.26
C HIS A 283 -9.22 10.53 -6.45
N VAL A 284 -8.20 9.78 -6.02
CA VAL A 284 -7.03 10.34 -5.31
C VAL A 284 -6.01 10.90 -6.28
N GLU A 285 -6.02 10.46 -7.54
CA GLU A 285 -5.19 10.99 -8.62
C GLU A 285 -5.79 12.25 -9.26
N SER A 286 -7.06 12.56 -9.02
CA SER A 286 -7.69 13.80 -9.52
C SER A 286 -6.91 15.03 -9.08
N GLY A 287 -6.57 15.87 -10.05
CA GLY A 287 -5.71 17.06 -9.84
C GLY A 287 -4.22 16.74 -9.73
N CYS A 288 -3.76 15.55 -10.15
CA CYS A 288 -2.36 15.31 -10.45
C CYS A 288 -1.94 16.07 -11.72
N GLY A 289 -0.66 16.49 -11.76
CA GLY A 289 -0.09 17.26 -12.86
C GLY A 289 0.89 16.43 -13.71
N ASP A 290 1.68 17.12 -14.52
CA ASP A 290 2.69 16.51 -15.41
C ASP A 290 3.76 15.70 -14.65
N TYR A 291 3.95 15.98 -13.38
CA TYR A 291 4.85 15.26 -12.47
C TYR A 291 4.09 14.43 -11.44
N GLY A 292 2.98 13.82 -11.85
CA GLY A 292 2.15 12.97 -10.99
C GLY A 292 1.55 13.75 -9.82
N LYS A 293 1.67 13.20 -8.62
CA LYS A 293 1.13 13.82 -7.39
C LYS A 293 1.89 15.07 -6.93
N TRP A 294 3.11 15.29 -7.43
CA TRP A 294 3.95 16.42 -7.04
C TRP A 294 3.48 17.72 -7.69
N THR A 295 2.39 18.24 -7.18
CA THR A 295 1.71 19.44 -7.69
C THR A 295 1.00 20.20 -6.58
N THR A 296 0.86 21.51 -6.77
CA THR A 296 0.05 22.38 -5.90
C THR A 296 -1.40 22.52 -6.38
N GLN A 297 -1.78 21.82 -7.48
CA GLN A 297 -3.13 21.86 -7.98
C GLN A 297 -4.10 21.19 -7.00
N LYS A 298 -5.27 21.78 -6.89
CA LYS A 298 -6.39 21.16 -6.16
C LYS A 298 -7.10 20.17 -7.05
N TYR A 299 -7.76 19.18 -6.44
CA TYR A 299 -8.64 18.28 -7.18
C TYR A 299 -9.82 19.06 -7.79
N ASP A 300 -10.34 18.56 -8.91
CA ASP A 300 -11.59 19.06 -9.51
C ASP A 300 -12.77 18.34 -8.88
N PHE A 301 -13.64 19.05 -8.17
CA PHE A 301 -14.81 18.48 -7.53
C PHE A 301 -15.78 17.82 -8.51
N LYS A 302 -15.92 18.37 -9.72
CA LYS A 302 -16.79 17.79 -10.74
C LYS A 302 -16.22 16.48 -11.28
N GLU A 303 -14.91 16.44 -11.50
CA GLU A 303 -14.19 15.22 -11.88
C GLU A 303 -14.33 14.17 -10.78
N PHE A 304 -13.99 14.50 -9.54
CA PHE A 304 -14.14 13.61 -8.39
C PHE A 304 -15.56 13.01 -8.29
N LYS A 305 -16.59 13.87 -8.37
CA LYS A 305 -17.99 13.42 -8.36
C LYS A 305 -18.29 12.44 -9.50
N ASN A 306 -17.82 12.73 -10.70
CA ASN A 306 -18.06 11.87 -11.87
C ASN A 306 -17.36 10.52 -11.73
N ILE A 307 -16.15 10.50 -11.16
CA ILE A 307 -15.41 9.26 -10.84
C ILE A 307 -16.24 8.41 -9.87
N MET A 308 -16.67 8.99 -8.75
CA MET A 308 -17.45 8.25 -7.75
C MET A 308 -18.75 7.69 -8.33
N ILE A 309 -19.50 8.47 -9.12
CA ILE A 309 -20.71 8.01 -9.81
C ILE A 309 -20.38 6.88 -10.78
N LYS A 310 -19.36 7.04 -11.61
CA LYS A 310 -18.93 6.04 -12.60
C LYS A 310 -18.65 4.69 -11.93
N TRP A 311 -17.88 4.68 -10.84
CA TRP A 311 -17.54 3.45 -10.13
C TRP A 311 -18.77 2.81 -9.47
N GLN A 312 -19.68 3.59 -8.89
CA GLN A 312 -20.93 3.08 -8.34
C GLN A 312 -21.82 2.42 -9.43
N GLU A 313 -22.01 3.09 -10.56
CA GLU A 313 -22.90 2.59 -11.63
C GLU A 313 -22.30 1.40 -12.37
N LYS A 314 -21.01 1.42 -12.67
CA LYS A 314 -20.37 0.43 -13.56
C LYS A 314 -20.02 -0.87 -12.86
N LEU A 315 -19.77 -0.85 -11.55
CA LEU A 315 -19.53 -2.07 -10.77
C LEU A 315 -20.82 -2.70 -10.24
N GLN A 316 -21.93 -1.98 -10.21
CA GLN A 316 -23.19 -2.50 -9.69
C GLN A 316 -23.56 -3.84 -10.33
N GLY A 317 -23.71 -4.89 -9.50
CA GLY A 317 -24.07 -6.25 -9.94
C GLY A 317 -22.96 -7.03 -10.64
N LYS A 318 -21.74 -6.49 -10.75
CA LYS A 318 -20.58 -7.12 -11.41
C LYS A 318 -19.42 -7.36 -10.45
N ALA A 319 -19.10 -6.37 -9.63
CA ALA A 319 -18.07 -6.44 -8.61
C ALA A 319 -18.43 -5.55 -7.43
N TRP A 320 -17.69 -5.66 -6.32
CA TRP A 320 -17.96 -4.88 -5.10
C TRP A 320 -16.94 -3.75 -4.94
N ASN A 321 -17.43 -2.54 -4.61
CA ASN A 321 -16.56 -1.39 -4.37
C ASN A 321 -15.85 -1.47 -3.00
N SER A 322 -14.59 -1.08 -2.96
CA SER A 322 -13.94 -0.54 -1.77
C SER A 322 -14.05 1.00 -1.80
N LEU A 323 -14.38 1.61 -0.69
CA LEU A 323 -14.64 3.05 -0.60
C LEU A 323 -13.67 3.69 0.40
N PHE A 324 -12.81 4.57 -0.06
CA PHE A 324 -11.83 5.27 0.79
C PHE A 324 -11.58 6.69 0.28
N LEU A 325 -11.07 7.56 1.13
CA LEU A 325 -10.61 8.91 0.78
C LEU A 325 -9.15 9.13 1.13
N GLY A 326 -8.62 8.35 2.04
CA GLY A 326 -7.23 8.41 2.46
C GLY A 326 -6.74 7.05 2.94
N ASN A 327 -5.43 6.95 3.03
CA ASN A 327 -4.69 5.84 3.61
C ASN A 327 -3.30 6.34 4.04
N HIS A 328 -2.41 5.45 4.39
CA HIS A 328 -1.04 5.77 4.80
C HIS A 328 -0.15 6.35 3.68
N ASP A 329 -0.59 6.30 2.41
CA ASP A 329 0.12 6.81 1.23
C ASP A 329 -0.50 8.08 0.63
N GLN A 330 -1.59 8.57 1.21
CA GLN A 330 -2.29 9.76 0.76
C GLN A 330 -2.24 10.86 1.82
N PRO A 331 -2.24 12.15 1.44
CA PRO A 331 -2.42 13.22 2.41
C PRO A 331 -3.77 13.09 3.11
N ARG A 332 -3.92 13.73 4.27
CA ARG A 332 -5.16 13.69 5.05
C ARG A 332 -6.39 14.12 4.23
N SER A 333 -7.44 13.32 4.26
CA SER A 333 -8.63 13.49 3.43
C SER A 333 -9.31 14.84 3.58
N VAL A 334 -9.36 15.41 4.80
CA VAL A 334 -9.94 16.73 5.06
C VAL A 334 -9.13 17.84 4.38
N SER A 335 -7.79 17.76 4.42
CA SER A 335 -6.92 18.74 3.75
C SER A 335 -6.95 18.58 2.23
N ARG A 336 -7.12 17.35 1.73
CA ARG A 336 -7.13 17.05 0.30
C ARG A 336 -8.46 17.37 -0.37
N PHE A 337 -9.58 16.94 0.21
CA PHE A 337 -10.92 16.97 -0.40
C PHE A 337 -11.90 17.90 0.32
N GLY A 338 -11.58 18.35 1.51
CA GLY A 338 -12.41 19.22 2.32
C GLY A 338 -11.85 20.64 2.47
N ASN A 339 -12.11 21.20 3.64
CA ASN A 339 -11.58 22.48 4.08
C ASN A 339 -11.06 22.32 5.51
N ASP A 340 -9.75 22.33 5.68
CA ASP A 340 -9.06 22.10 6.95
C ASP A 340 -8.88 23.35 7.81
N ASN A 341 -9.44 24.49 7.36
CA ASN A 341 -9.56 25.65 8.23
C ASN A 341 -10.30 25.26 9.51
N PRO A 342 -9.83 25.64 10.71
CA PRO A 342 -10.43 25.26 11.98
C PRO A 342 -11.95 25.49 12.07
N VAL A 343 -12.48 26.51 11.39
CA VAL A 343 -13.93 26.81 11.37
C VAL A 343 -14.72 25.75 10.60
N TYR A 344 -14.14 25.16 9.56
CA TYR A 344 -14.84 24.25 8.64
C TYR A 344 -14.39 22.78 8.75
N ARG A 345 -13.28 22.51 9.46
CA ARG A 345 -12.65 21.18 9.55
C ARG A 345 -13.65 20.10 9.97
N GLU A 346 -14.36 20.30 11.05
CA GLU A 346 -15.31 19.31 11.58
C GLU A 346 -16.45 19.06 10.60
N THR A 347 -17.02 20.13 10.02
CA THR A 347 -18.11 19.99 9.02
C THR A 347 -17.62 19.28 7.76
N SER A 348 -16.40 19.59 7.30
CA SER A 348 -15.80 18.92 6.16
C SER A 348 -15.56 17.42 6.43
N ALA A 349 -15.02 17.07 7.59
CA ALA A 349 -14.81 15.68 7.99
C ALA A 349 -16.14 14.89 8.01
N LYS A 350 -17.18 15.45 8.63
CA LYS A 350 -18.51 14.85 8.67
C LYS A 350 -19.13 14.68 7.27
N MET A 351 -18.96 15.67 6.40
CA MET A 351 -19.45 15.62 5.02
C MET A 351 -18.74 14.52 4.24
N LEU A 352 -17.41 14.42 4.33
CA LEU A 352 -16.61 13.40 3.65
C LEU A 352 -16.97 11.99 4.16
N ALA A 353 -17.09 11.79 5.47
CA ALA A 353 -17.54 10.54 6.05
C ALA A 353 -18.94 10.17 5.57
N THR A 354 -19.88 11.10 5.55
CA THR A 354 -21.24 10.85 5.03
C THR A 354 -21.19 10.42 3.57
N CYS A 355 -20.38 11.07 2.73
CA CYS A 355 -20.22 10.71 1.32
C CYS A 355 -19.80 9.25 1.16
N ILE A 356 -18.77 8.81 1.85
CA ILE A 356 -18.24 7.44 1.73
C ILE A 356 -19.20 6.41 2.31
N HIS A 357 -19.76 6.64 3.50
CA HIS A 357 -20.61 5.67 4.17
C HIS A 357 -22.03 5.52 3.56
N MET A 358 -22.47 6.47 2.73
CA MET A 358 -23.78 6.41 2.06
C MET A 358 -23.73 5.81 0.65
N MET A 359 -22.56 5.39 0.16
CA MET A 359 -22.41 4.69 -1.11
C MET A 359 -22.42 3.17 -0.94
N GLN A 360 -22.70 2.45 -2.03
CA GLN A 360 -22.64 0.98 -2.02
C GLN A 360 -21.19 0.51 -2.13
N GLY A 361 -20.70 -0.17 -1.10
CA GLY A 361 -19.35 -0.71 -1.02
C GLY A 361 -18.91 -0.91 0.43
N THR A 362 -17.73 -1.43 0.62
CA THR A 362 -17.11 -1.54 1.95
C THR A 362 -16.29 -0.28 2.21
N PRO A 363 -16.64 0.55 3.23
CA PRO A 363 -15.88 1.74 3.56
C PRO A 363 -14.61 1.37 4.34
N TYR A 364 -13.53 2.07 3.99
CA TYR A 364 -12.23 2.02 4.66
C TYR A 364 -11.95 3.37 5.30
N VAL A 365 -11.79 3.39 6.60
CA VAL A 365 -11.49 4.57 7.40
C VAL A 365 -10.03 4.51 7.80
N TYR A 366 -9.25 5.50 7.43
CA TYR A 366 -7.85 5.57 7.87
C TYR A 366 -7.77 6.20 9.26
N GLN A 367 -6.88 5.70 10.13
CA GLN A 367 -6.69 6.23 11.49
C GLN A 367 -6.60 7.77 11.49
N GLY A 368 -7.43 8.40 12.32
CA GLY A 368 -7.53 9.85 12.46
C GLY A 368 -8.54 10.53 11.54
N GLU A 369 -9.12 9.83 10.55
CA GLU A 369 -10.20 10.40 9.73
C GLU A 369 -11.45 10.68 10.59
N GLU A 370 -11.76 9.80 11.54
CA GLU A 370 -12.86 9.96 12.50
C GLU A 370 -12.70 11.18 13.41
N LEU A 371 -11.45 11.64 13.61
CA LEU A 371 -11.12 12.85 14.37
C LEU A 371 -11.01 14.09 13.47
N GLY A 372 -11.09 13.91 12.15
CA GLY A 372 -10.85 14.97 11.19
C GLY A 372 -9.43 15.52 11.23
N MET A 373 -8.42 14.64 11.39
CA MET A 373 -7.01 15.00 11.33
C MET A 373 -6.67 15.61 9.98
N THR A 374 -5.79 16.60 9.99
CA THR A 374 -5.36 17.39 8.82
C THR A 374 -3.89 17.14 8.51
N ASN A 375 -3.43 17.65 7.37
CA ASN A 375 -2.01 17.70 7.06
C ASN A 375 -1.24 18.48 8.14
N VAL A 376 0.02 18.13 8.34
CA VAL A 376 0.91 18.79 9.29
C VAL A 376 1.65 19.98 8.66
N TYR A 377 1.79 19.98 7.32
CA TYR A 377 2.44 21.06 6.56
C TYR A 377 3.87 21.37 7.00
N PHE A 378 4.73 20.37 7.16
CA PHE A 378 6.15 20.58 7.47
C PHE A 378 6.81 21.54 6.47
N ASP A 379 7.48 22.57 6.97
CA ASP A 379 8.11 23.62 6.15
C ASP A 379 9.62 23.42 5.95
N LYS A 380 10.19 22.32 6.50
CA LYS A 380 11.59 21.96 6.37
C LYS A 380 11.72 20.53 5.86
N LEU A 381 12.70 20.30 4.98
CA LEU A 381 12.95 18.97 4.42
C LEU A 381 13.37 17.96 5.50
N GLU A 382 14.08 18.40 6.53
CA GLU A 382 14.56 17.56 7.63
C GLU A 382 13.43 16.95 8.48
N ASP A 383 12.22 17.49 8.39
CA ASP A 383 11.04 16.95 9.10
C ASP A 383 10.37 15.79 8.35
N TYR A 384 10.67 15.63 7.04
CA TYR A 384 10.16 14.54 6.23
C TYR A 384 10.99 13.26 6.48
N ARG A 385 10.32 12.13 6.59
CA ARG A 385 10.90 10.81 6.86
C ARG A 385 10.68 9.82 5.73
N ASP A 386 9.71 10.09 4.89
CA ASP A 386 9.30 9.22 3.81
C ASP A 386 10.31 9.23 2.65
N ILE A 387 10.79 8.03 2.29
CA ILE A 387 11.78 7.83 1.23
C ILE A 387 11.34 8.40 -0.12
N GLU A 388 10.04 8.26 -0.47
CA GLU A 388 9.50 8.82 -1.71
C GLU A 388 9.64 10.34 -1.73
N SER A 389 9.29 11.00 -0.63
CA SER A 389 9.35 12.46 -0.50
C SER A 389 10.78 12.99 -0.62
N ILE A 390 11.73 12.32 0.01
CA ILE A 390 13.14 12.70 0.02
C ILE A 390 13.74 12.51 -1.38
N ASN A 391 13.56 11.33 -1.98
CA ASN A 391 14.12 11.01 -3.28
C ASN A 391 13.59 11.93 -4.38
N TYR A 392 12.27 12.19 -4.43
CA TYR A 392 11.72 13.09 -5.44
C TYR A 392 12.12 14.55 -5.21
N PHE A 393 12.30 14.97 -3.95
CA PHE A 393 12.84 16.30 -3.70
C PHE A 393 14.24 16.44 -4.30
N GLU A 394 15.14 15.49 -4.05
CA GLU A 394 16.49 15.49 -4.58
C GLU A 394 16.47 15.39 -6.12
N GLU A 395 15.79 14.41 -6.68
CA GLU A 395 15.73 14.18 -8.13
C GLU A 395 15.22 15.40 -8.90
N PHE A 396 14.10 15.98 -8.47
CA PHE A 396 13.48 17.08 -9.21
C PHE A 396 14.23 18.41 -9.05
N THR A 397 14.86 18.63 -7.90
CA THR A 397 15.64 19.85 -7.70
C THR A 397 17.02 19.78 -8.35
N GLU A 398 17.71 18.63 -8.29
CA GLU A 398 19.02 18.45 -8.93
C GLU A 398 18.92 18.42 -10.46
N SER A 399 17.85 17.82 -11.00
CA SER A 399 17.61 17.82 -12.45
C SER A 399 17.11 19.16 -13.00
N GLY A 400 16.70 20.08 -12.11
CA GLY A 400 16.13 21.37 -12.51
C GLY A 400 14.67 21.30 -13.00
N LEU A 401 13.98 20.17 -12.81
CA LEU A 401 12.56 20.03 -13.15
C LEU A 401 11.67 20.90 -12.27
N MET A 402 12.05 21.05 -10.99
CA MET A 402 11.36 21.94 -10.04
C MET A 402 12.35 22.76 -9.22
N THR A 403 11.94 23.96 -8.80
CA THR A 403 12.72 24.68 -7.78
C THR A 403 12.50 24.09 -6.39
N PRO A 404 13.48 24.17 -5.47
CA PRO A 404 13.31 23.69 -4.09
C PRO A 404 12.06 24.25 -3.41
N GLU A 405 11.76 25.55 -3.60
CA GLU A 405 10.60 26.19 -3.00
C GLU A 405 9.27 25.65 -3.56
N HIS A 406 9.24 25.27 -4.85
CA HIS A 406 8.05 24.67 -5.45
C HIS A 406 7.87 23.23 -4.96
N MET A 407 8.93 22.44 -4.95
CA MET A 407 8.89 21.07 -4.47
C MET A 407 8.50 20.98 -2.98
N MET A 408 9.02 21.88 -2.12
CA MET A 408 8.56 21.97 -0.73
C MET A 408 7.06 22.21 -0.61
N LYS A 409 6.48 23.07 -1.44
CA LYS A 409 5.01 23.28 -1.46
C LYS A 409 4.26 22.00 -1.88
N CYS A 410 4.81 21.24 -2.81
CA CYS A 410 4.23 19.95 -3.21
C CYS A 410 4.30 18.95 -2.04
N LEU A 411 5.43 18.85 -1.34
CA LEU A 411 5.59 17.99 -0.16
C LEU A 411 4.59 18.34 0.95
N MET A 412 4.46 19.62 1.29
CA MET A 412 3.49 20.11 2.30
C MET A 412 2.07 19.63 2.00
N LEU A 413 1.69 19.53 0.72
CA LEU A 413 0.34 19.18 0.30
C LEU A 413 0.16 17.69 0.03
N ARG A 414 1.19 16.98 -0.42
CA ARG A 414 1.06 15.67 -1.06
C ARG A 414 1.89 14.54 -0.43
N SER A 415 2.89 14.86 0.41
CA SER A 415 3.71 13.84 1.04
C SER A 415 2.88 12.87 1.89
N ARG A 416 3.30 11.60 1.87
CA ARG A 416 2.78 10.52 2.72
C ARG A 416 3.00 10.82 4.21
N ASP A 417 4.06 11.57 4.58
CA ASP A 417 4.31 11.99 5.96
C ASP A 417 3.12 12.68 6.63
N ASN A 418 2.30 13.40 5.86
CA ASN A 418 1.08 14.02 6.38
C ASN A 418 0.09 13.02 7.00
N ALA A 419 0.03 11.80 6.49
CA ALA A 419 -0.84 10.74 7.00
C ALA A 419 -0.20 9.92 8.12
N ARG A 420 1.13 9.99 8.27
CA ARG A 420 1.91 9.13 9.18
C ARG A 420 2.22 9.79 10.52
N THR A 421 1.63 10.96 10.76
CA THR A 421 1.71 11.65 12.04
C THR A 421 0.96 10.88 13.13
N PRO A 422 1.39 11.03 14.38
CA PRO A 422 0.79 10.41 15.54
C PRO A 422 -0.71 10.60 15.68
N MET A 423 -1.42 9.54 16.05
CA MET A 423 -2.85 9.58 16.35
C MET A 423 -3.13 10.48 17.56
N GLN A 424 -4.10 11.38 17.43
CA GLN A 424 -4.44 12.39 18.46
C GLN A 424 -5.44 11.82 19.49
N TRP A 425 -4.95 11.03 20.46
CA TRP A 425 -5.79 10.39 21.48
C TRP A 425 -6.37 11.32 22.53
N ASP A 426 -5.73 12.45 22.77
CA ASP A 426 -6.17 13.48 23.72
C ASP A 426 -5.66 14.87 23.31
N ALA A 427 -6.01 15.92 24.08
CA ALA A 427 -5.66 17.30 23.77
C ALA A 427 -4.15 17.61 23.83
N VAL A 428 -3.35 16.70 24.35
CA VAL A 428 -1.89 16.80 24.54
C VAL A 428 -1.18 15.62 23.87
N SER A 429 -1.88 14.84 23.06
CA SER A 429 -1.31 13.69 22.37
C SER A 429 -0.21 14.10 21.41
N TYR A 430 0.94 14.09 21.95
CA TYR A 430 2.09 13.57 21.21
C TYR A 430 1.98 12.04 21.29
N THR A 431 2.47 11.30 20.33
CA THR A 431 2.53 9.84 20.38
C THR A 431 3.43 9.39 21.53
N HIS A 432 2.98 9.56 22.69
CA HIS A 432 3.66 9.06 23.87
C HIS A 432 2.68 8.18 24.64
#